data_93480413a63c0ad88381cf47015ec044
#
_entry.id   93480413a63c0ad88381cf47015ec044
#
_cell.length_a   1.000
_cell.length_b   1.000
_cell.length_c   1.000
_cell.angle_alpha   90.00
_cell.angle_beta   90.00
_cell.angle_gamma   90.00
#
_symmetry.space_group_name_H-M   'P 1'
#
loop_
_entity.id
_entity.type
_entity.pdbx_description
1 polymer ?
#
loop_
_entity_poly.entity_id
_entity_poly.type
_entity_poly.pdbx_seq_one_letter_code
_entity_poly.pdbx_strand_id
1 'polypeptide(L)'
;MSDTPFHYQDPFPLGPDTTEYEQIDSEGISTTECDGETILKIAPEALTLLANEASKAICFKLRTSHLKQVAAILDDPEASDNDRMVALMLLKNAEIASHGILPACQDTGTAIVMGKKGQNVRTIGNDAEHLSRGIHKTYTEENLRYSQSSPLSM
;
A
#
# COMPACT_ATOMS: atom_id res chain seq x y z
N MET A 1 20.30 30.59 -27.06
CA MET A 1 19.63 29.83 -25.98
C MET A 1 18.20 29.68 -26.42
N SER A 2 17.70 28.43 -26.61
CA SER A 2 16.30 28.21 -26.98
C SER A 2 15.43 28.54 -25.77
N ASP A 3 14.51 29.46 -25.95
CA ASP A 3 13.53 29.88 -24.93
C ASP A 3 12.47 28.76 -24.79
N THR A 4 12.88 27.63 -24.20
CA THR A 4 11.95 26.54 -23.92
C THR A 4 11.16 26.95 -22.67
N PRO A 5 9.84 27.15 -22.78
CA PRO A 5 9.02 27.57 -21.63
C PRO A 5 9.05 26.47 -20.55
N PHE A 6 9.07 26.89 -19.28
CA PHE A 6 8.96 25.99 -18.16
C PHE A 6 7.64 25.22 -18.21
N HIS A 7 7.72 23.91 -18.14
CA HIS A 7 6.57 23.02 -18.04
C HIS A 7 6.68 22.17 -16.78
N TYR A 8 5.72 22.35 -15.86
CA TYR A 8 5.66 21.52 -14.67
C TYR A 8 5.09 20.14 -14.99
N GLN A 9 5.80 19.11 -14.56
CA GLN A 9 5.30 17.73 -14.57
C GLN A 9 5.20 17.22 -13.14
N ASP A 10 4.00 16.79 -12.76
CA ASP A 10 3.80 16.14 -11.46
C ASP A 10 4.58 14.80 -11.46
N PRO A 11 5.53 14.59 -10.53
CA PRO A 11 6.28 13.33 -10.43
C PRO A 11 5.40 12.12 -10.08
N PHE A 12 4.22 12.38 -9.50
CA PHE A 12 3.24 11.34 -9.14
C PHE A 12 1.83 11.77 -9.58
N PRO A 13 1.56 11.79 -10.89
CA PRO A 13 0.27 12.23 -11.39
C PRO A 13 -0.85 11.30 -10.88
N LEU A 14 -1.94 11.89 -10.38
CA LEU A 14 -3.14 11.14 -10.05
C LEU A 14 -3.87 10.80 -11.36
N GLY A 15 -3.96 9.51 -11.65
CA GLY A 15 -4.80 9.00 -12.74
C GLY A 15 -6.24 8.74 -12.27
N PRO A 16 -7.12 8.33 -13.19
CA PRO A 16 -8.45 7.86 -12.80
C PRO A 16 -8.29 6.66 -11.86
N ASP A 17 -8.87 6.77 -10.67
CA ASP A 17 -8.89 5.70 -9.68
C ASP A 17 -10.24 4.98 -9.76
N THR A 18 -10.21 3.72 -10.16
CA THR A 18 -11.39 2.84 -10.22
C THR A 18 -11.37 1.81 -9.08
N THR A 19 -10.43 1.94 -8.14
CA THR A 19 -10.33 1.05 -6.98
C THR A 19 -11.44 1.37 -5.99
N GLU A 20 -12.17 0.38 -5.56
CA GLU A 20 -13.10 0.51 -4.44
C GLU A 20 -12.32 0.68 -3.15
N TYR A 21 -12.67 1.72 -2.39
CA TYR A 21 -12.07 2.01 -1.09
C TYR A 21 -12.87 1.35 0.01
N GLU A 22 -12.18 0.71 0.93
CA GLU A 22 -12.76 0.19 2.17
C GLU A 22 -12.48 1.17 3.31
N GLN A 23 -13.51 1.56 4.04
CA GLN A 23 -13.36 2.40 5.22
C GLN A 23 -12.78 1.57 6.36
N ILE A 24 -11.60 1.92 6.84
CA ILE A 24 -10.95 1.25 7.97
C ILE A 24 -11.57 1.72 9.27
N ASP A 25 -11.51 3.02 9.53
CA ASP A 25 -12.06 3.68 10.71
C ASP A 25 -12.15 5.19 10.46
N SER A 26 -12.99 5.88 11.21
CA SER A 26 -13.10 7.35 11.20
C SER A 26 -12.70 7.98 12.56
N GLU A 27 -12.32 7.19 13.55
CA GLU A 27 -11.83 7.72 14.81
C GLU A 27 -10.51 8.49 14.61
N GLY A 28 -10.39 9.61 15.30
CA GLY A 28 -9.22 10.48 15.19
C GLY A 28 -9.17 11.33 13.91
N ILE A 29 -10.24 11.35 13.10
CA ILE A 29 -10.37 12.22 11.93
C ILE A 29 -11.45 13.26 12.23
N SER A 30 -11.09 14.54 12.09
CA SER A 30 -12.01 15.65 12.31
C SER A 30 -11.72 16.81 11.35
N THR A 31 -12.69 17.69 11.18
CA THR A 31 -12.53 18.90 10.41
C THR A 31 -12.65 20.13 11.31
N THR A 32 -12.02 21.22 10.92
CA THR A 32 -12.17 22.54 11.55
C THR A 32 -12.10 23.61 10.48
N GLU A 33 -12.87 24.67 10.68
CA GLU A 33 -12.80 25.87 9.82
C GLU A 33 -11.73 26.81 10.34
N CYS A 34 -10.89 27.32 9.43
CA CYS A 34 -9.88 28.31 9.71
C CYS A 34 -9.78 29.26 8.53
N ASP A 35 -10.04 30.56 8.74
CA ASP A 35 -9.98 31.62 7.73
C ASP A 35 -10.81 31.32 6.44
N GLY A 36 -11.93 30.61 6.60
CA GLY A 36 -12.81 30.22 5.48
C GLY A 36 -12.36 28.96 4.73
N GLU A 37 -11.34 28.29 5.21
CA GLU A 37 -10.89 27.01 4.67
C GLU A 37 -11.19 25.87 5.64
N THR A 38 -11.63 24.73 5.11
CA THR A 38 -11.80 23.51 5.89
C THR A 38 -10.46 22.80 6.03
N ILE A 39 -10.01 22.64 7.27
CA ILE A 39 -8.79 21.91 7.63
C ILE A 39 -9.18 20.50 8.12
N LEU A 40 -8.64 19.47 7.48
CA LEU A 40 -8.74 18.08 7.94
C LEU A 40 -7.65 17.80 8.98
N LYS A 41 -8.05 17.36 10.16
CA LYS A 41 -7.13 16.96 11.24
C LYS A 41 -7.11 15.46 11.36
N ILE A 42 -5.91 14.89 11.45
CA ILE A 42 -5.68 13.46 11.59
C ILE A 42 -4.86 13.22 12.86
N ALA A 43 -5.41 12.43 13.76
CA ALA A 43 -4.72 12.00 14.97
C ALA A 43 -3.59 11.01 14.65
N PRO A 44 -2.54 10.96 15.45
CA PRO A 44 -1.41 10.05 15.25
C PRO A 44 -1.82 8.57 15.16
N GLU A 45 -2.78 8.17 15.97
CA GLU A 45 -3.29 6.80 16.04
C GLU A 45 -3.95 6.37 14.71
N ALA A 46 -4.61 7.28 14.02
CA ALA A 46 -5.21 7.03 12.72
C ALA A 46 -4.15 6.73 11.64
N LEU A 47 -2.99 7.42 11.69
CA LEU A 47 -1.86 7.10 10.80
C LEU A 47 -1.25 5.74 11.12
N THR A 48 -1.14 5.40 12.40
CA THR A 48 -0.64 4.09 12.84
C THR A 48 -1.57 2.97 12.39
N LEU A 49 -2.88 3.16 12.55
CA LEU A 49 -3.89 2.21 12.08
C LEU A 49 -3.85 2.06 10.56
N LEU A 50 -3.82 3.18 9.83
CA LEU A 50 -3.73 3.17 8.37
C LEU A 50 -2.51 2.38 7.87
N ALA A 51 -1.33 2.63 8.44
CA ALA A 51 -0.11 1.93 8.04
C ALA A 51 -0.17 0.43 8.39
N ASN A 52 -0.76 0.06 9.53
CA ASN A 52 -0.96 -1.33 9.92
C ASN A 52 -1.89 -2.05 8.92
N GLU A 53 -3.07 -1.52 8.67
CA GLU A 53 -4.06 -2.16 7.79
C GLU A 53 -3.60 -2.18 6.31
N ALA A 54 -2.97 -1.10 5.83
CA ALA A 54 -2.39 -1.08 4.49
C ALA A 54 -1.26 -2.11 4.35
N SER A 55 -0.40 -2.25 5.36
CA SER A 55 0.69 -3.24 5.35
C SER A 55 0.14 -4.66 5.36
N LYS A 56 -0.88 -4.96 6.16
CA LYS A 56 -1.59 -6.24 6.12
C LYS A 56 -2.17 -6.50 4.73
N ALA A 57 -2.87 -5.52 4.17
CA ALA A 57 -3.48 -5.67 2.86
C ALA A 57 -2.45 -6.03 1.77
N ILE A 58 -1.29 -5.36 1.72
CA ILE A 58 -0.27 -5.67 0.70
C ILE A 58 0.45 -6.99 0.93
N CYS A 59 0.50 -7.50 2.16
CA CYS A 59 1.12 -8.80 2.46
C CYS A 59 0.21 -9.99 2.11
N PHE A 60 -1.10 -9.81 2.21
CA PHE A 60 -2.06 -10.91 2.10
C PHE A 60 -2.98 -10.82 0.88
N LYS A 61 -3.12 -9.66 0.27
CA LYS A 61 -4.06 -9.43 -0.84
C LYS A 61 -3.36 -8.87 -2.06
N LEU A 62 -3.80 -9.29 -3.24
CA LEU A 62 -3.39 -8.74 -4.52
C LEU A 62 -4.55 -7.97 -5.15
N ARG A 63 -4.22 -6.94 -5.94
CA ARG A 63 -5.23 -6.14 -6.64
C ARG A 63 -6.01 -7.00 -7.64
N THR A 64 -7.31 -6.83 -7.69
CA THR A 64 -8.21 -7.53 -8.62
C THR A 64 -7.78 -7.36 -10.09
N SER A 65 -7.31 -6.17 -10.47
CA SER A 65 -6.81 -5.93 -11.82
C SER A 65 -5.59 -6.79 -12.15
N HIS A 66 -4.68 -6.98 -11.20
CA HIS A 66 -3.52 -7.87 -11.36
C HIS A 66 -3.95 -9.33 -11.46
N LEU A 67 -4.83 -9.78 -10.58
CA LEU A 67 -5.35 -11.15 -10.62
C LEU A 67 -6.06 -11.46 -11.94
N LYS A 68 -6.81 -10.51 -12.50
CA LYS A 68 -7.42 -10.65 -13.83
C LYS A 68 -6.41 -10.81 -14.94
N GLN A 69 -5.29 -10.08 -14.89
CA GLN A 69 -4.21 -10.22 -15.88
C GLN A 69 -3.54 -11.60 -15.78
N VAL A 70 -3.27 -12.07 -14.56
CA VAL A 70 -2.71 -13.42 -14.36
C VAL A 70 -3.70 -14.49 -14.81
N ALA A 71 -4.99 -14.33 -14.52
CA ALA A 71 -6.03 -15.27 -14.95
C ALA A 71 -6.17 -15.33 -16.48
N ALA A 72 -5.99 -14.22 -17.18
CA ALA A 72 -6.07 -14.19 -18.64
C ALA A 72 -5.02 -15.08 -19.32
N ILE A 73 -3.89 -15.36 -18.67
CA ILE A 73 -2.85 -16.27 -19.18
C ILE A 73 -3.39 -17.70 -19.34
N LEU A 74 -4.36 -18.12 -18.53
CA LEU A 74 -4.93 -19.45 -18.60
C LEU A 74 -5.66 -19.72 -19.92
N ASP A 75 -6.23 -18.68 -20.53
CA ASP A 75 -6.99 -18.75 -21.79
C ASP A 75 -6.21 -18.19 -22.98
N ASP A 76 -4.97 -17.74 -22.79
CA ASP A 76 -4.14 -17.20 -23.84
C ASP A 76 -3.67 -18.32 -24.80
N PRO A 77 -4.01 -18.25 -26.10
CA PRO A 77 -3.58 -19.26 -27.08
C PRO A 77 -2.06 -19.31 -27.29
N GLU A 78 -1.33 -18.23 -26.99
CA GLU A 78 0.13 -18.17 -27.12
C GLU A 78 0.86 -18.69 -25.86
N ALA A 79 0.14 -18.86 -24.75
CA ALA A 79 0.73 -19.36 -23.50
C ALA A 79 1.07 -20.87 -23.62
N SER A 80 2.26 -21.24 -23.14
CA SER A 80 2.65 -22.64 -23.01
C SER A 80 1.91 -23.30 -21.83
N ASP A 81 1.95 -24.63 -21.77
CA ASP A 81 1.40 -25.38 -20.62
C ASP A 81 2.10 -25.00 -19.31
N ASN A 82 3.40 -24.68 -19.38
CA ASN A 82 4.13 -24.19 -18.20
C ASN A 82 3.64 -22.83 -17.73
N ASP A 83 3.38 -21.89 -18.68
CA ASP A 83 2.87 -20.56 -18.32
C ASP A 83 1.50 -20.65 -17.64
N ARG A 84 0.61 -21.49 -18.19
CA ARG A 84 -0.70 -21.74 -17.59
C ARG A 84 -0.58 -22.37 -16.20
N MET A 85 0.31 -23.34 -16.04
CA MET A 85 0.54 -23.96 -14.73
C MET A 85 1.05 -22.95 -13.71
N VAL A 86 2.02 -22.12 -14.08
CA VAL A 86 2.56 -21.05 -13.19
C VAL A 86 1.47 -20.04 -12.84
N ALA A 87 0.71 -19.57 -13.81
CA ALA A 87 -0.41 -18.64 -13.58
C ALA A 87 -1.43 -19.24 -12.60
N LEU A 88 -1.79 -20.50 -12.78
CA LEU A 88 -2.71 -21.20 -11.86
C LEU A 88 -2.14 -21.28 -10.44
N MET A 89 -0.84 -21.57 -10.28
CA MET A 89 -0.20 -21.61 -8.95
C MET A 89 -0.17 -20.23 -8.29
N LEU A 90 0.09 -19.16 -9.05
CA LEU A 90 0.02 -17.78 -8.53
C LEU A 90 -1.39 -17.41 -8.06
N LEU A 91 -2.41 -17.77 -8.81
CA LEU A 91 -3.81 -17.52 -8.41
C LEU A 91 -4.20 -18.31 -7.16
N LYS A 92 -3.81 -19.60 -7.07
CA LYS A 92 -4.04 -20.40 -5.87
C LYS A 92 -3.30 -19.83 -4.65
N ASN A 93 -2.06 -19.38 -4.83
CA ASN A 93 -1.31 -18.71 -3.77
C ASN A 93 -2.01 -17.44 -3.29
N ALA A 94 -2.50 -16.61 -4.21
CA ALA A 94 -3.22 -15.40 -3.86
C ALA A 94 -4.53 -15.70 -3.09
N GLU A 95 -5.24 -16.74 -3.49
CA GLU A 95 -6.45 -17.19 -2.80
C GLU A 95 -6.12 -17.65 -1.37
N ILE A 96 -5.11 -18.51 -1.19
CA ILE A 96 -4.67 -18.98 0.13
C ILE A 96 -4.22 -17.81 1.01
N ALA A 97 -3.43 -16.89 0.46
CA ALA A 97 -2.93 -15.72 1.19
C ALA A 97 -4.08 -14.80 1.65
N SER A 98 -5.15 -14.68 0.85
CA SER A 98 -6.30 -13.83 1.18
C SER A 98 -7.03 -14.21 2.47
N HIS A 99 -6.81 -15.42 2.97
CA HIS A 99 -7.33 -15.89 4.26
C HIS A 99 -6.60 -15.28 5.47
N GLY A 100 -5.49 -14.56 5.27
CA GLY A 100 -4.79 -13.83 6.32
C GLY A 100 -3.98 -14.72 7.29
N ILE A 101 -3.63 -15.94 6.91
CA ILE A 101 -2.84 -16.86 7.74
C ILE A 101 -1.38 -16.93 7.26
N LEU A 102 -1.19 -17.02 5.95
CA LEU A 102 0.12 -17.02 5.32
C LEU A 102 0.21 -15.86 4.33
N PRO A 103 1.26 -15.05 4.35
CA PRO A 103 1.42 -13.97 3.39
C PRO A 103 1.61 -14.52 1.97
N ALA A 104 1.32 -13.70 0.98
CA ALA A 104 1.46 -14.06 -0.44
C ALA A 104 2.91 -14.42 -0.81
N CYS A 105 3.88 -13.87 -0.09
CA CYS A 105 5.30 -14.17 -0.24
C CYS A 105 5.99 -14.13 1.12
N GLN A 106 6.91 -15.07 1.36
CA GLN A 106 7.73 -15.08 2.58
C GLN A 106 8.79 -13.98 2.60
N ASP A 107 9.14 -13.40 1.47
CA ASP A 107 10.06 -12.27 1.37
C ASP A 107 9.28 -10.98 1.51
N THR A 108 9.19 -10.50 2.75
CA THR A 108 8.44 -9.29 3.10
C THR A 108 9.21 -8.00 2.85
N GLY A 109 10.49 -8.09 2.48
CA GLY A 109 11.31 -6.97 1.99
C GLY A 109 11.47 -5.82 2.96
N THR A 110 11.71 -4.63 2.41
CA THR A 110 11.73 -3.35 3.13
C THR A 110 10.44 -2.60 2.88
N ALA A 111 9.75 -2.20 3.95
CA ALA A 111 8.56 -1.38 3.84
C ALA A 111 8.93 0.04 3.41
N ILE A 112 8.39 0.50 2.31
CA ILE A 112 8.55 1.85 1.79
C ILE A 112 7.18 2.51 1.74
N VAL A 113 7.05 3.65 2.42
CA VAL A 113 5.82 4.44 2.42
C VAL A 113 6.06 5.74 1.68
N MET A 114 5.34 5.95 0.60
CA MET A 114 5.29 7.21 -0.14
C MET A 114 3.84 7.68 -0.20
N GLY A 115 3.62 8.94 0.17
CA GLY A 115 2.27 9.51 0.20
C GLY A 115 2.25 10.96 -0.22
N LYS A 116 1.09 11.41 -0.69
CA LYS A 116 0.79 12.83 -0.90
C LYS A 116 -0.08 13.31 0.27
N LYS A 117 0.28 14.46 0.82
CA LYS A 117 -0.52 15.14 1.84
C LYS A 117 -1.01 16.47 1.28
N GLY A 118 -2.32 16.68 1.27
CA GLY A 118 -2.93 17.94 0.86
C GLY A 118 -2.52 19.08 1.79
N GLN A 119 -2.58 20.31 1.27
CA GLN A 119 -2.19 21.51 2.04
C GLN A 119 -3.07 21.71 3.28
N ASN A 120 -4.35 21.37 3.19
CA ASN A 120 -5.32 21.52 4.28
C ASN A 120 -5.44 20.26 5.16
N VAL A 121 -4.48 19.34 5.06
CA VAL A 121 -4.39 18.16 5.94
C VAL A 121 -3.34 18.40 7.00
N ARG A 122 -3.77 18.37 8.26
CA ARG A 122 -2.89 18.50 9.43
C ARG A 122 -2.86 17.21 10.20
N THR A 123 -1.67 16.66 10.36
CA THR A 123 -1.38 15.57 11.28
C THR A 123 -0.74 16.13 12.55
N ILE A 124 -1.00 15.50 13.68
CA ILE A 124 -0.43 15.89 14.97
C ILE A 124 0.75 14.95 15.25
N GLY A 125 1.94 15.52 15.47
CA GLY A 125 3.14 14.74 15.78
C GLY A 125 4.01 14.43 14.57
N ASN A 126 4.73 13.31 14.63
CA ASN A 126 5.66 12.89 13.59
C ASN A 126 5.04 11.80 12.71
N ASP A 127 4.64 12.18 11.50
CA ASP A 127 4.00 11.27 10.53
C ASP A 127 4.86 10.01 10.29
N ALA A 128 6.18 10.17 10.13
CA ALA A 128 7.08 9.05 9.87
C ALA A 128 7.14 8.06 11.06
N GLU A 129 7.11 8.57 12.28
CA GLU A 129 7.09 7.73 13.47
C GLU A 129 5.80 6.90 13.55
N HIS A 130 4.64 7.53 13.35
CA HIS A 130 3.34 6.84 13.44
C HIS A 130 3.14 5.82 12.30
N LEU A 131 3.56 6.15 11.09
CA LEU A 131 3.57 5.21 9.98
C LEU A 131 4.50 4.02 10.28
N SER A 132 5.70 4.28 10.79
CA SER A 132 6.66 3.21 11.17
C SER A 132 6.13 2.32 12.28
N ARG A 133 5.40 2.88 13.26
CA ARG A 133 4.73 2.10 14.32
C ARG A 133 3.69 1.14 13.75
N GLY A 134 2.90 1.59 12.78
CA GLY A 134 1.92 0.74 12.10
C GLY A 134 2.57 -0.42 11.36
N ILE A 135 3.64 -0.16 10.61
CA ILE A 135 4.41 -1.19 9.92
C ILE A 135 5.02 -2.19 10.93
N HIS A 136 5.68 -1.69 11.97
CA HIS A 136 6.25 -2.54 13.02
C HIS A 136 5.20 -3.44 13.66
N LYS A 137 4.00 -2.90 13.94
CA LYS A 137 2.88 -3.67 14.48
C LYS A 137 2.51 -4.82 13.55
N THR A 138 2.36 -4.57 12.24
CA THR A 138 2.06 -5.62 11.26
C THR A 138 3.12 -6.72 11.29
N TYR A 139 4.40 -6.38 11.22
CA TYR A 139 5.49 -7.37 11.22
C TYR A 139 5.49 -8.25 12.47
N THR A 140 5.12 -7.68 13.61
CA THR A 140 5.08 -8.39 14.89
C THR A 140 3.84 -9.26 15.02
N GLU A 141 2.66 -8.73 14.71
CA GLU A 141 1.38 -9.43 14.90
C GLU A 141 1.14 -10.53 13.86
N GLU A 142 1.54 -10.27 12.61
CA GLU A 142 1.38 -11.23 11.50
C GLU A 142 2.59 -12.18 11.36
N ASN A 143 3.56 -12.11 12.28
CA ASN A 143 4.78 -12.94 12.28
C ASN A 143 5.51 -12.89 10.93
N LEU A 144 5.60 -11.71 10.33
CA LEU A 144 6.28 -11.53 9.05
C LEU A 144 7.79 -11.66 9.24
N ARG A 145 8.47 -12.21 8.22
CA ARG A 145 9.90 -12.43 8.26
C ARG A 145 10.68 -11.11 8.12
N TYR A 146 11.64 -10.89 8.99
CA TYR A 146 12.67 -9.85 8.79
C TYR A 146 13.66 -10.33 7.73
N SER A 147 13.41 -10.00 6.47
CA SER A 147 14.20 -10.48 5.34
C SER A 147 15.45 -9.66 5.05
N GLN A 148 15.59 -8.53 5.73
CA GLN A 148 16.74 -7.65 5.60
C GLN A 148 17.40 -7.38 6.96
N SER A 149 18.71 -7.34 6.99
CA SER A 149 19.49 -7.03 8.18
C SER A 149 20.54 -5.95 7.87
N SER A 150 20.84 -5.12 8.87
CA SER A 150 21.96 -4.22 8.78
C SER A 150 23.27 -4.99 9.06
N PRO A 151 24.26 -5.00 8.15
CA PRO A 151 25.51 -5.70 8.38
C PRO A 151 26.36 -5.10 9.52
N LEU A 152 26.00 -3.90 10.01
CA LEU A 152 26.71 -3.21 11.09
C LEU A 152 26.04 -3.35 12.47
N SER A 153 24.86 -3.95 12.54
CA SER A 153 24.06 -4.03 13.77
C SER A 153 23.26 -5.33 13.87
N MET A 154 23.93 -6.44 13.62
CA MET A 154 23.32 -7.76 13.89
C MET A 154 23.42 -8.10 15.38
#